data_9d56f9d8a8e830321d077aeb53482a38
#
_entry.id   9d56f9d8a8e830321d077aeb53482a38
#
_cell.length_a   1.000
_cell.length_b   1.000
_cell.length_c   1.000
_cell.angle_alpha   90.00
_cell.angle_beta   90.00
_cell.angle_gamma   90.00
#
_symmetry.space_group_name_H-M   'P 1'
#
loop_
_entity.id
_entity.type
_entity.pdbx_description
1 polymer ?
#
loop_
_entity_poly.entity_id
_entity_poly.type
_entity_poly.pdbx_seq_one_letter_code
_entity_poly.pdbx_strand_id
1 'polypeptide(L)'
;PSFSHFTSMAYMHTAAPNSGEEYGWIGRLADHMAPSSYKNFIVNVDKTQSLAVKSKMHVPIVFDHPERYQREGFYVQKNVLNTLVNSNNDYDINSSREFLNEIANSANQSSNLISEAWAKYTRKVDYGIDAVDLDKIAALIEADLPTRLYYTAFRDNAFDTHVHQNNLHTRLLTYASDAIRGFISDLERMGRADDVVVLVMTEFGRRVPENTSLGTDHGSAGPMFVIGTSVKGGHYGEIPDLVNGLDDGDNLKYT
;
A
#
# COMPACT_ATOMS: atom_id res chain seq x y z
N PRO A 1 -1.74 -22.86 -7.02
CA PRO A 1 -1.78 -21.41 -7.23
C PRO A 1 -2.88 -21.05 -8.21
N SER A 2 -3.41 -19.83 -8.11
CA SER A 2 -4.30 -19.25 -9.10
C SER A 2 -3.51 -18.39 -10.08
N PHE A 3 -3.87 -18.41 -11.35
CA PHE A 3 -3.32 -17.50 -12.35
C PHE A 3 -4.28 -16.32 -12.66
N SER A 4 -5.30 -16.14 -11.83
CA SER A 4 -6.21 -15.01 -11.86
C SER A 4 -5.69 -13.91 -10.94
N HIS A 5 -5.50 -12.69 -11.43
CA HIS A 5 -5.14 -11.53 -10.61
C HIS A 5 -6.07 -11.37 -9.41
N PHE A 6 -7.40 -11.45 -9.62
CA PHE A 6 -8.37 -11.28 -8.54
C PHE A 6 -8.19 -12.30 -7.41
N THR A 7 -8.07 -13.58 -7.78
CA THR A 7 -7.94 -14.65 -6.78
C THR A 7 -6.59 -14.61 -6.09
N SER A 8 -5.50 -14.45 -6.85
CA SER A 8 -4.16 -14.43 -6.29
C SER A 8 -3.91 -13.19 -5.45
N MET A 9 -4.42 -12.03 -5.89
CA MET A 9 -4.37 -10.81 -5.10
C MET A 9 -5.12 -10.98 -3.77
N ALA A 10 -6.32 -11.60 -3.80
CA ALA A 10 -7.05 -11.89 -2.57
C ALA A 10 -6.24 -12.82 -1.63
N TYR A 11 -5.59 -13.84 -2.17
CA TYR A 11 -4.71 -14.73 -1.39
C TYR A 11 -3.52 -14.00 -0.78
N MET A 12 -2.84 -13.15 -1.55
CA MET A 12 -1.72 -12.35 -1.06
C MET A 12 -2.15 -11.32 -0.03
N HIS A 13 -3.28 -10.66 -0.26
CA HIS A 13 -3.80 -9.64 0.64
C HIS A 13 -4.35 -10.21 1.96
N THR A 14 -4.93 -11.40 1.93
CA THR A 14 -5.43 -12.04 3.16
C THR A 14 -4.38 -12.91 3.83
N ALA A 15 -3.33 -13.35 3.11
CA ALA A 15 -2.42 -14.41 3.55
C ALA A 15 -3.16 -15.67 4.06
N ALA A 16 -4.34 -15.95 3.48
CA ALA A 16 -5.23 -17.05 3.86
C ALA A 16 -5.89 -17.66 2.61
N PRO A 17 -5.10 -18.33 1.74
CA PRO A 17 -5.63 -18.88 0.51
C PRO A 17 -6.69 -19.93 0.78
N ASN A 18 -7.69 -20.03 -0.11
CA ASN A 18 -8.80 -20.96 -0.03
C ASN A 18 -9.64 -20.87 1.26
N SER A 19 -9.66 -19.71 1.88
CA SER A 19 -10.44 -19.44 3.10
C SER A 19 -11.52 -18.40 2.82
N GLY A 20 -12.46 -18.25 3.75
CA GLY A 20 -13.42 -17.16 3.78
C GLY A 20 -12.93 -15.90 4.50
N GLU A 21 -11.61 -15.69 4.60
CA GLU A 21 -11.06 -14.53 5.31
C GLU A 21 -11.41 -13.22 4.60
N GLU A 22 -12.03 -12.32 5.35
CA GLU A 22 -12.50 -11.03 4.84
C GLU A 22 -11.57 -9.85 5.17
N TYR A 23 -10.58 -10.07 6.05
CA TYR A 23 -9.66 -9.05 6.52
C TYR A 23 -8.27 -9.26 5.95
N GLY A 24 -7.60 -8.18 5.59
CA GLY A 24 -6.23 -8.22 5.10
C GLY A 24 -5.22 -8.57 6.19
N TRP A 25 -4.09 -9.17 5.81
CA TRP A 25 -3.07 -9.55 6.79
C TRP A 25 -2.44 -8.32 7.48
N ILE A 26 -2.29 -7.19 6.76
CA ILE A 26 -1.82 -5.92 7.33
C ILE A 26 -2.87 -5.37 8.32
N GLY A 27 -4.16 -5.46 7.96
CA GLY A 27 -5.24 -5.06 8.85
C GLY A 27 -5.26 -5.90 10.14
N ARG A 28 -5.13 -7.23 10.03
CA ARG A 28 -5.04 -8.12 11.19
C ARG A 28 -3.77 -7.88 12.02
N LEU A 29 -2.65 -7.54 11.36
CA LEU A 29 -1.43 -7.14 12.07
C LEU A 29 -1.67 -5.88 12.90
N ALA A 30 -2.34 -4.87 12.34
CA ALA A 30 -2.72 -3.66 13.08
C ALA A 30 -3.59 -3.99 14.29
N ASP A 31 -4.61 -4.83 14.11
CA ASP A 31 -5.52 -5.27 15.18
C ASP A 31 -4.77 -5.98 16.33
N HIS A 32 -3.67 -6.65 16.00
CA HIS A 32 -2.81 -7.29 16.99
C HIS A 32 -1.83 -6.31 17.67
N MET A 33 -1.32 -5.32 16.94
CA MET A 33 -0.29 -4.40 17.43
C MET A 33 -0.84 -3.31 18.36
N ALA A 34 -2.07 -2.87 18.15
CA ALA A 34 -2.61 -1.72 18.86
C ALA A 34 -4.13 -1.81 19.11
N PRO A 35 -4.63 -1.27 20.23
CA PRO A 35 -6.07 -1.14 20.47
C PRO A 35 -6.71 -0.14 19.49
N SER A 36 -8.01 -0.27 19.26
CA SER A 36 -8.81 0.56 18.34
C SER A 36 -8.80 2.07 18.65
N SER A 37 -8.39 2.44 19.87
CA SER A 37 -8.21 3.84 20.27
C SER A 37 -7.07 4.56 19.54
N TYR A 38 -6.10 3.80 19.01
CA TYR A 38 -5.03 4.38 18.18
C TYR A 38 -5.59 4.76 16.80
N LYS A 39 -5.68 6.07 16.56
CA LYS A 39 -6.14 6.62 15.27
C LYS A 39 -4.99 6.70 14.27
N ASN A 40 -5.31 6.70 12.99
CA ASN A 40 -4.35 6.86 11.89
C ASN A 40 -3.24 5.81 11.86
N PHE A 41 -3.51 4.60 12.35
CA PHE A 41 -2.51 3.53 12.48
C PHE A 41 -2.11 2.92 11.14
N ILE A 42 -3.04 2.91 10.16
CA ILE A 42 -2.86 2.37 8.82
C ILE A 42 -3.11 3.46 7.79
N VAL A 43 -2.21 3.59 6.82
CA VAL A 43 -2.37 4.44 5.63
C VAL A 43 -2.25 3.61 4.37
N ASN A 44 -3.20 3.77 3.47
CA ASN A 44 -3.20 3.21 2.12
C ASN A 44 -3.17 4.36 1.11
N VAL A 45 -2.08 4.51 0.40
CA VAL A 45 -1.96 5.54 -0.64
C VAL A 45 -2.47 4.96 -1.96
N ASP A 46 -3.75 5.17 -2.22
CA ASP A 46 -4.46 4.76 -3.44
C ASP A 46 -5.83 5.44 -3.50
N LYS A 47 -6.52 5.33 -4.64
CA LYS A 47 -7.91 5.79 -4.83
C LYS A 47 -8.92 4.97 -4.03
N THR A 48 -8.61 3.71 -3.82
CA THR A 48 -9.50 2.75 -3.15
C THR A 48 -8.77 1.98 -2.05
N GLN A 49 -9.51 1.53 -1.06
CA GLN A 49 -8.94 0.70 -0.01
C GLN A 49 -8.53 -0.66 -0.54
N SER A 50 -7.26 -1.00 -0.37
CA SER A 50 -6.78 -2.37 -0.61
C SER A 50 -7.35 -3.34 0.42
N LEU A 51 -7.64 -4.58 -0.02
CA LEU A 51 -8.02 -5.65 0.90
C LEU A 51 -6.89 -5.94 1.91
N ALA A 52 -5.62 -5.76 1.54
CA ALA A 52 -4.49 -6.00 2.44
C ALA A 52 -4.57 -5.22 3.76
N VAL A 53 -5.10 -4.01 3.71
CA VAL A 53 -5.22 -3.12 4.88
C VAL A 53 -6.58 -3.15 5.56
N LYS A 54 -7.54 -3.93 5.06
CA LYS A 54 -8.86 -4.06 5.68
C LYS A 54 -8.72 -4.68 7.07
N SER A 55 -9.03 -3.92 8.10
CA SER A 55 -8.93 -4.28 9.51
C SER A 55 -10.32 -4.41 10.12
N LYS A 56 -10.43 -5.19 11.19
CA LYS A 56 -11.65 -5.32 11.99
C LYS A 56 -11.80 -4.16 12.98
N MET A 57 -10.69 -3.63 13.50
CA MET A 57 -10.68 -2.67 14.59
C MET A 57 -10.24 -1.27 14.15
N HIS A 58 -9.39 -1.17 13.13
CA HIS A 58 -8.84 0.08 12.64
C HIS A 58 -9.49 0.48 11.30
N VAL A 59 -9.78 1.77 11.16
CA VAL A 59 -10.20 2.34 9.87
C VAL A 59 -8.95 2.88 9.17
N PRO A 60 -8.52 2.28 8.05
CA PRO A 60 -7.39 2.80 7.29
C PRO A 60 -7.69 4.19 6.71
N ILE A 61 -6.69 5.06 6.72
CA ILE A 61 -6.73 6.28 5.93
C ILE A 61 -6.43 5.89 4.48
N VAL A 62 -7.28 6.32 3.54
CA VAL A 62 -7.14 6.02 2.11
C VAL A 62 -7.17 7.34 1.33
N PHE A 63 -6.11 7.61 0.58
CA PHE A 63 -6.03 8.78 -0.31
C PHE A 63 -5.06 8.53 -1.47
N ASP A 64 -5.25 9.21 -2.60
CA ASP A 64 -4.27 9.23 -3.69
C ASP A 64 -3.58 10.60 -3.84
N HIS A 65 -4.27 11.68 -3.51
CA HIS A 65 -3.76 13.05 -3.57
C HIS A 65 -3.87 13.74 -2.21
N PRO A 66 -2.76 13.93 -1.49
CA PRO A 66 -2.77 14.54 -0.15
C PRO A 66 -3.42 15.94 -0.14
N GLU A 67 -3.17 16.74 -1.18
CA GLU A 67 -3.73 18.09 -1.35
C GLU A 67 -5.23 18.10 -1.61
N ARG A 68 -5.79 16.98 -2.07
CA ARG A 68 -7.22 16.79 -2.35
C ARG A 68 -7.92 15.91 -1.33
N TYR A 69 -7.17 15.41 -0.36
CA TYR A 69 -7.73 14.56 0.69
C TYR A 69 -8.58 15.40 1.64
N GLN A 70 -9.79 15.68 1.21
CA GLN A 70 -10.80 16.42 1.96
C GLN A 70 -12.18 15.92 1.57
N ARG A 71 -13.15 16.17 2.44
CA ARG A 71 -14.54 15.86 2.14
C ARG A 71 -14.97 16.60 0.87
N GLU A 72 -15.41 15.87 -0.15
CA GLU A 72 -15.98 16.44 -1.36
C GLU A 72 -17.34 17.09 -1.05
N GLY A 73 -17.64 18.20 -1.72
CA GLY A 73 -18.90 18.91 -1.60
C GLY A 73 -18.76 20.39 -1.97
N PHE A 74 -19.88 21.05 -2.25
CA PHE A 74 -19.88 22.48 -2.44
C PHE A 74 -19.42 23.19 -1.16
N TYR A 75 -18.66 24.27 -1.32
CA TYR A 75 -18.06 25.04 -0.22
C TYR A 75 -19.06 25.39 0.91
N VAL A 76 -20.32 25.72 0.53
CA VAL A 76 -21.40 26.00 1.47
C VAL A 76 -21.80 24.76 2.28
N GLN A 77 -21.86 23.60 1.65
CA GLN A 77 -22.22 22.34 2.33
C GLN A 77 -21.12 21.89 3.32
N LYS A 78 -19.84 22.10 2.98
CA LYS A 78 -18.72 21.80 3.88
C LYS A 78 -18.82 22.63 5.17
N ASN A 79 -19.10 23.92 5.06
CA ASN A 79 -19.25 24.80 6.23
C ASN A 79 -20.48 24.44 7.07
N VAL A 80 -21.61 24.14 6.44
CA VAL A 80 -22.82 23.71 7.15
C VAL A 80 -22.60 22.39 7.90
N LEU A 81 -21.97 21.40 7.26
CA LEU A 81 -21.65 20.13 7.91
C LEU A 81 -20.70 20.32 9.09
N ASN A 82 -19.64 21.13 8.94
CA ASN A 82 -18.73 21.43 10.03
C ASN A 82 -19.44 22.15 11.19
N THR A 83 -20.36 23.07 10.88
CA THR A 83 -21.17 23.75 11.90
C THR A 83 -22.10 22.77 12.62
N LEU A 84 -22.75 21.85 11.88
CA LEU A 84 -23.63 20.83 12.45
C LEU A 84 -22.87 19.83 13.34
N VAL A 85 -21.69 19.42 12.92
CA VAL A 85 -20.83 18.51 13.68
C VAL A 85 -20.35 19.18 14.97
N ASN A 86 -20.04 20.47 14.94
CA ASN A 86 -19.53 21.24 16.09
C ASN A 86 -20.64 21.92 16.91
N SER A 87 -21.90 21.88 16.49
CA SER A 87 -23.01 22.46 17.24
C SER A 87 -23.38 21.54 18.42
N ASN A 88 -23.04 21.99 19.64
CA ASN A 88 -23.59 21.43 20.86
C ASN A 88 -25.05 21.85 21.01
N ASN A 89 -25.96 21.18 20.33
CA ASN A 89 -27.39 21.37 20.58
C ASN A 89 -27.84 20.43 21.69
N ASP A 90 -28.39 20.99 22.74
CA ASP A 90 -28.93 20.34 23.96
C ASP A 90 -30.15 19.42 23.74
N TYR A 91 -30.34 18.93 22.52
CA TYR A 91 -31.40 17.98 22.22
C TYR A 91 -30.83 16.56 22.23
N ASP A 92 -31.51 15.70 22.96
CA ASP A 92 -31.31 14.28 23.19
C ASP A 92 -30.40 13.61 22.13
N ILE A 93 -29.10 13.53 22.45
CA ILE A 93 -28.07 13.04 21.53
C ILE A 93 -28.18 11.53 21.58
N ASN A 94 -28.77 10.98 20.52
CA ASN A 94 -28.80 9.53 20.37
C ASN A 94 -27.36 9.04 20.04
N SER A 95 -26.95 7.89 20.54
CA SER A 95 -25.63 7.28 20.40
C SER A 95 -25.14 7.19 18.95
N SER A 96 -26.05 7.08 17.97
CA SER A 96 -25.74 7.06 16.55
C SER A 96 -25.25 8.42 16.04
N ARG A 97 -25.77 9.51 16.55
CA ARG A 97 -25.32 10.87 16.19
C ARG A 97 -23.94 11.17 16.75
N GLU A 98 -23.67 10.78 18.00
CA GLU A 98 -22.35 10.90 18.61
C GLU A 98 -21.32 10.14 17.79
N PHE A 99 -21.61 8.91 17.44
CA PHE A 99 -20.74 8.06 16.61
C PHE A 99 -20.46 8.70 15.24
N LEU A 100 -21.47 9.24 14.55
CA LEU A 100 -21.30 9.93 13.27
C LEU A 100 -20.44 11.20 13.41
N ASN A 101 -20.63 11.95 14.50
CA ASN A 101 -19.83 13.14 14.79
C ASN A 101 -18.37 12.78 15.07
N GLU A 102 -18.11 11.72 15.83
CA GLU A 102 -16.74 11.23 16.05
C GLU A 102 -16.05 10.81 14.76
N ILE A 103 -16.75 10.07 13.89
CA ILE A 103 -16.23 9.70 12.57
C ILE A 103 -15.91 10.94 11.74
N ALA A 104 -16.83 11.91 11.67
CA ALA A 104 -16.64 13.14 10.91
C ALA A 104 -15.45 13.96 11.41
N ASN A 105 -15.32 14.10 12.72
CA ASN A 105 -14.22 14.81 13.35
C ASN A 105 -12.87 14.09 13.12
N SER A 106 -12.83 12.78 13.29
CA SER A 106 -11.65 11.96 13.02
C SER A 106 -11.21 12.09 11.55
N ALA A 107 -12.15 12.03 10.61
CA ALA A 107 -11.86 12.21 9.19
C ALA A 107 -11.31 13.60 8.86
N ASN A 108 -11.88 14.66 9.46
CA ASN A 108 -11.38 16.02 9.28
C ASN A 108 -9.97 16.21 9.86
N GLN A 109 -9.70 15.66 11.05
CA GLN A 109 -8.37 15.71 11.66
C GLN A 109 -7.34 14.97 10.80
N SER A 110 -7.65 13.78 10.34
CA SER A 110 -6.78 12.99 9.47
C SER A 110 -6.50 13.71 8.14
N SER A 111 -7.53 14.34 7.55
CA SER A 111 -7.40 15.15 6.34
C SER A 111 -6.42 16.31 6.53
N ASN A 112 -6.57 17.05 7.61
CA ASN A 112 -5.68 18.18 7.91
C ASN A 112 -4.24 17.71 8.13
N LEU A 113 -4.03 16.65 8.91
CA LEU A 113 -2.69 16.09 9.17
C LEU A 113 -1.97 15.69 7.87
N ILE A 114 -2.66 15.02 6.96
CA ILE A 114 -2.10 14.58 5.68
C ILE A 114 -1.78 15.78 4.78
N SER A 115 -2.72 16.72 4.65
CA SER A 115 -2.52 17.90 3.81
C SER A 115 -1.40 18.79 4.33
N GLU A 116 -1.30 18.96 5.66
CA GLU A 116 -0.22 19.73 6.29
C GLU A 116 1.15 19.04 6.15
N ALA A 117 1.20 17.72 6.33
CA ALA A 117 2.42 16.95 6.14
C ALA A 117 2.96 17.11 4.72
N TRP A 118 2.08 16.94 3.73
CA TRP A 118 2.44 17.12 2.32
C TRP A 118 2.84 18.55 1.98
N ALA A 119 2.14 19.55 2.48
CA ALA A 119 2.45 20.96 2.23
C ALA A 119 3.81 21.40 2.79
N LYS A 120 4.28 20.75 3.86
CA LYS A 120 5.58 21.02 4.49
C LYS A 120 6.72 20.21 3.85
N TYR A 121 6.39 19.08 3.24
CA TYR A 121 7.39 18.20 2.65
C TYR A 121 7.95 18.80 1.36
N THR A 122 9.25 18.68 1.19
CA THR A 122 9.93 19.02 -0.06
C THR A 122 10.82 17.87 -0.45
N ARG A 123 10.57 17.30 -1.61
CA ARG A 123 11.39 16.24 -2.17
C ARG A 123 12.83 16.74 -2.37
N LYS A 124 13.78 16.17 -1.65
CA LYS A 124 15.20 16.52 -1.68
C LYS A 124 16.07 15.44 -2.29
N VAL A 125 15.49 14.31 -2.61
CA VAL A 125 16.15 13.16 -3.23
C VAL A 125 15.47 12.80 -4.54
N ASP A 126 16.18 12.09 -5.39
CA ASP A 126 15.66 11.64 -6.68
C ASP A 126 14.94 10.29 -6.50
N TYR A 127 13.67 10.25 -6.85
CA TYR A 127 12.83 9.05 -6.89
C TYR A 127 12.69 8.47 -8.32
N GLY A 128 13.45 8.99 -9.27
CA GLY A 128 13.27 8.66 -10.67
C GLY A 128 12.05 9.34 -11.30
N ILE A 129 11.54 8.72 -12.35
CA ILE A 129 10.41 9.28 -13.12
C ILE A 129 9.09 9.18 -12.36
N ASP A 130 8.89 8.07 -11.64
CA ASP A 130 7.67 7.79 -10.87
C ASP A 130 8.05 7.37 -9.44
N ALA A 131 7.61 8.14 -8.47
CA ALA A 131 7.85 7.85 -7.06
C ALA A 131 6.98 6.70 -6.51
N VAL A 132 6.02 6.20 -7.27
CA VAL A 132 5.08 5.15 -6.85
C VAL A 132 4.42 5.47 -5.49
N ASP A 133 4.07 6.74 -5.30
CA ASP A 133 3.48 7.27 -4.07
C ASP A 133 4.38 7.15 -2.80
N LEU A 134 5.62 6.69 -2.92
CA LEU A 134 6.55 6.54 -1.79
C LEU A 134 7.00 7.90 -1.23
N ASP A 135 7.04 8.95 -2.04
CA ASP A 135 7.29 10.32 -1.57
C ASP A 135 6.17 10.85 -0.67
N LYS A 136 4.91 10.45 -0.92
CA LYS A 136 3.78 10.78 -0.04
C LYS A 136 3.92 10.09 1.31
N ILE A 137 4.34 8.81 1.31
CA ILE A 137 4.64 8.07 2.54
C ILE A 137 5.81 8.73 3.29
N ALA A 138 6.87 9.13 2.58
CA ALA A 138 8.01 9.84 3.16
C ALA A 138 7.59 11.15 3.85
N ALA A 139 6.68 11.92 3.23
CA ALA A 139 6.12 13.13 3.82
C ALA A 139 5.38 12.87 5.15
N LEU A 140 4.63 11.79 5.23
CA LEU A 140 3.92 11.42 6.47
C LEU A 140 4.89 10.97 7.58
N ILE A 141 5.96 10.27 7.20
CA ILE A 141 7.02 9.85 8.14
C ILE A 141 7.82 11.08 8.63
N GLU A 142 8.18 12.02 7.74
CA GLU A 142 8.87 13.27 8.10
C GLU A 142 8.04 14.12 9.06
N ALA A 143 6.72 14.11 8.91
CA ALA A 143 5.78 14.81 9.79
C ALA A 143 5.48 14.06 11.10
N ASP A 144 6.14 12.92 11.33
CA ASP A 144 6.00 12.07 12.53
C ASP A 144 4.55 11.67 12.85
N LEU A 145 3.77 11.32 11.82
CA LEU A 145 2.42 10.81 12.02
C LEU A 145 2.45 9.49 12.83
N PRO A 146 1.41 9.23 13.64
CA PRO A 146 1.35 8.02 14.47
C PRO A 146 1.10 6.73 13.66
N THR A 147 1.22 6.78 12.36
CA THR A 147 1.03 5.68 11.44
C THR A 147 2.18 4.68 11.55
N ARG A 148 1.84 3.39 11.59
CA ARG A 148 2.81 2.29 11.67
C ARG A 148 2.81 1.42 10.42
N LEU A 149 1.70 1.36 9.71
CA LEU A 149 1.54 0.49 8.55
C LEU A 149 1.14 1.33 7.34
N TYR A 150 1.94 1.24 6.29
CA TYR A 150 1.72 1.93 5.03
C TYR A 150 1.56 0.90 3.92
N TYR A 151 0.69 1.19 2.97
CA TYR A 151 0.49 0.38 1.78
C TYR A 151 0.37 1.28 0.55
N THR A 152 1.07 0.94 -0.50
CA THR A 152 0.92 1.49 -1.85
C THR A 152 1.14 0.39 -2.87
N ALA A 153 0.71 0.60 -4.11
CA ALA A 153 0.88 -0.37 -5.18
C ALA A 153 1.16 0.33 -6.52
N PHE A 154 1.85 -0.37 -7.41
CA PHE A 154 1.82 -0.03 -8.82
C PHE A 154 0.40 -0.18 -9.32
N ARG A 155 -0.10 0.86 -10.00
CA ARG A 155 -1.48 0.92 -10.49
C ARG A 155 -1.63 0.26 -11.85
N ASP A 156 -2.88 -0.01 -12.21
CA ASP A 156 -3.32 -0.38 -13.56
C ASP A 156 -2.67 -1.68 -14.11
N ASN A 157 -2.35 -2.63 -13.23
CA ASN A 157 -1.70 -3.89 -13.60
C ASN A 157 -0.45 -3.70 -14.49
N ALA A 158 0.34 -2.66 -14.22
CA ALA A 158 1.45 -2.25 -15.07
C ALA A 158 2.43 -3.38 -15.41
N PHE A 159 2.65 -4.30 -14.47
CA PHE A 159 3.56 -5.45 -14.65
C PHE A 159 2.92 -6.65 -15.37
N ASP A 160 1.65 -6.57 -15.78
CA ASP A 160 0.97 -7.64 -16.52
C ASP A 160 1.33 -7.62 -18.02
N THR A 161 2.59 -7.88 -18.31
CA THR A 161 3.23 -7.67 -19.61
C THR A 161 3.19 -8.93 -20.48
N HIS A 162 2.04 -9.23 -21.07
CA HIS A 162 1.84 -10.37 -21.98
C HIS A 162 2.35 -10.15 -23.40
N VAL A 163 2.62 -8.89 -23.79
CA VAL A 163 2.96 -8.52 -25.15
C VAL A 163 4.17 -7.58 -25.15
N HIS A 164 5.16 -7.86 -26.02
CA HIS A 164 6.38 -7.03 -26.15
C HIS A 164 7.01 -6.64 -24.80
N GLN A 165 7.14 -7.62 -23.90
CA GLN A 165 7.50 -7.41 -22.50
C GLN A 165 8.86 -6.73 -22.30
N ASN A 166 9.86 -7.10 -23.08
CA ASN A 166 11.27 -6.80 -22.77
C ASN A 166 11.52 -5.32 -22.43
N ASN A 167 11.18 -4.40 -23.34
CA ASN A 167 11.43 -2.97 -23.11
C ASN A 167 10.51 -2.35 -22.07
N LEU A 168 9.26 -2.82 -21.99
CA LEU A 168 8.28 -2.31 -21.05
C LEU A 168 8.65 -2.74 -19.62
N HIS A 169 8.92 -4.02 -19.43
CA HIS A 169 9.24 -4.59 -18.13
C HIS A 169 10.53 -4.02 -17.55
N THR A 170 11.56 -3.85 -18.40
CA THR A 170 12.81 -3.19 -18.02
C THR A 170 12.56 -1.78 -17.46
N ARG A 171 11.72 -0.98 -18.13
CA ARG A 171 11.38 0.36 -17.66
C ARG A 171 10.59 0.35 -16.34
N LEU A 172 9.61 -0.57 -16.23
CA LEU A 172 8.83 -0.70 -15.00
C LEU A 172 9.68 -1.10 -13.79
N LEU A 173 10.62 -2.03 -13.99
CA LEU A 173 11.59 -2.41 -12.95
C LEU A 173 12.51 -1.24 -12.60
N THR A 174 12.93 -0.44 -13.59
CA THR A 174 13.72 0.77 -13.33
C THR A 174 12.92 1.76 -12.48
N TYR A 175 11.66 2.05 -12.84
CA TYR A 175 10.81 2.96 -12.06
C TYR A 175 10.61 2.45 -10.63
N ALA A 176 10.33 1.16 -10.46
CA ALA A 176 10.16 0.57 -9.14
C ALA A 176 11.44 0.67 -8.30
N SER A 177 12.59 0.33 -8.88
CA SER A 177 13.87 0.34 -8.16
C SER A 177 14.32 1.75 -7.83
N ASP A 178 14.15 2.71 -8.73
CA ASP A 178 14.50 4.11 -8.49
C ASP A 178 13.60 4.73 -7.41
N ALA A 179 12.29 4.45 -7.44
CA ALA A 179 11.36 4.90 -6.41
C ALA A 179 11.71 4.35 -5.03
N ILE A 180 12.01 3.05 -4.94
CA ILE A 180 12.42 2.41 -3.67
C ILE A 180 13.75 2.98 -3.19
N ARG A 181 14.75 3.14 -4.09
CA ARG A 181 16.04 3.74 -3.75
C ARG A 181 15.88 5.17 -3.25
N GLY A 182 15.06 5.97 -3.95
CA GLY A 182 14.74 7.34 -3.54
C GLY A 182 14.12 7.38 -2.15
N PHE A 183 13.16 6.49 -1.89
CA PHE A 183 12.50 6.39 -0.59
C PHE A 183 13.49 6.04 0.53
N ILE A 184 14.34 5.04 0.35
CA ILE A 184 15.37 4.68 1.35
C ILE A 184 16.34 5.85 1.58
N SER A 185 16.82 6.50 0.51
CA SER A 185 17.71 7.66 0.65
C SER A 185 17.03 8.84 1.37
N ASP A 186 15.73 9.01 1.18
CA ASP A 186 14.98 10.05 1.90
C ASP A 186 14.81 9.72 3.38
N LEU A 187 14.55 8.45 3.72
CA LEU A 187 14.55 7.97 5.10
C LEU A 187 15.91 8.15 5.79
N GLU A 188 17.01 7.87 5.09
CA GLU A 188 18.38 8.12 5.58
C GLU A 188 18.60 9.61 5.85
N ARG A 189 18.21 10.48 4.93
CA ARG A 189 18.27 11.94 5.09
C ARG A 189 17.50 12.43 6.32
N MET A 190 16.34 11.83 6.60
CA MET A 190 15.50 12.16 7.76
C MET A 190 16.00 11.54 9.07
N GLY A 191 16.97 10.61 9.02
CA GLY A 191 17.39 9.81 10.17
C GLY A 191 16.34 8.79 10.61
N ARG A 192 15.49 8.31 9.68
CA ARG A 192 14.39 7.38 9.95
C ARG A 192 14.57 6.00 9.29
N ALA A 193 15.75 5.74 8.69
CA ALA A 193 16.03 4.49 7.99
C ALA A 193 15.95 3.26 8.91
N ASP A 194 16.28 3.41 10.18
CA ASP A 194 16.22 2.32 11.18
C ASP A 194 14.80 2.00 11.64
N ASP A 195 13.85 2.89 11.38
CA ASP A 195 12.46 2.75 11.82
C ASP A 195 11.59 2.03 10.79
N VAL A 196 12.07 1.83 9.56
CA VAL A 196 11.24 1.41 8.43
C VAL A 196 11.75 0.13 7.79
N VAL A 197 10.82 -0.80 7.57
CA VAL A 197 11.03 -2.00 6.75
C VAL A 197 10.07 -1.94 5.58
N VAL A 198 10.59 -2.13 4.37
CA VAL A 198 9.81 -2.17 3.12
C VAL A 198 9.68 -3.62 2.69
N LEU A 199 8.45 -4.08 2.48
CA LEU A 199 8.14 -5.37 1.86
C LEU A 199 7.62 -5.12 0.44
N VAL A 200 8.31 -5.68 -0.55
CA VAL A 200 7.89 -5.65 -1.96
C VAL A 200 7.40 -7.04 -2.34
N MET A 201 6.16 -7.11 -2.80
CA MET A 201 5.52 -8.38 -3.16
C MET A 201 4.62 -8.21 -4.38
N THR A 202 4.31 -9.33 -5.05
CA THR A 202 3.33 -9.42 -6.11
C THR A 202 2.47 -10.66 -5.92
N GLU A 203 1.35 -10.74 -6.62
CA GLU A 203 0.35 -11.80 -6.46
C GLU A 203 0.77 -13.15 -7.05
N PHE A 204 1.63 -13.15 -8.06
CA PHE A 204 2.25 -14.33 -8.67
C PHE A 204 3.48 -13.94 -9.52
N GLY A 205 4.18 -14.92 -10.07
CA GLY A 205 5.28 -14.72 -10.99
C GLY A 205 4.87 -14.87 -12.44
N ARG A 206 5.86 -15.09 -13.31
CA ARG A 206 5.68 -15.32 -14.74
C ARG A 206 6.22 -16.68 -15.13
N ARG A 207 5.65 -17.30 -16.18
CA ARG A 207 6.24 -18.48 -16.81
C ARG A 207 7.62 -18.15 -17.36
N VAL A 208 8.51 -19.14 -17.37
CA VAL A 208 9.89 -18.94 -17.83
C VAL A 208 9.98 -18.71 -19.33
N PRO A 209 9.29 -19.47 -20.18
CA PRO A 209 9.34 -19.25 -21.63
C PRO A 209 8.61 -17.99 -22.06
N GLU A 210 9.14 -17.35 -23.10
CA GLU A 210 8.46 -16.29 -23.84
C GLU A 210 7.25 -16.86 -24.60
N ASN A 211 6.13 -16.17 -24.58
CA ASN A 211 4.94 -16.52 -25.34
C ASN A 211 5.00 -16.02 -26.79
N THR A 212 4.04 -16.41 -27.62
CA THR A 212 3.99 -16.01 -29.04
C THR A 212 3.81 -14.52 -29.29
N SER A 213 3.47 -13.75 -28.26
CA SER A 213 3.31 -12.29 -28.32
C SER A 213 4.53 -11.52 -27.80
N LEU A 214 5.67 -12.19 -27.62
CA LEU A 214 6.93 -11.61 -27.10
C LEU A 214 6.78 -11.07 -25.66
N GLY A 215 5.97 -11.74 -24.87
CA GLY A 215 5.78 -11.50 -23.46
C GLY A 215 5.82 -12.78 -22.65
N THR A 216 5.28 -12.79 -21.45
CA THR A 216 5.18 -14.01 -20.63
C THR A 216 3.78 -14.15 -20.05
N ASP A 217 3.35 -15.40 -19.87
CA ASP A 217 2.10 -15.69 -19.20
C ASP A 217 2.27 -15.76 -17.68
N HIS A 218 1.15 -15.76 -16.95
CA HIS A 218 1.14 -15.87 -15.50
C HIS A 218 1.79 -17.18 -15.05
N GLY A 219 2.66 -17.08 -14.06
CA GLY A 219 3.39 -18.22 -13.49
C GLY A 219 3.25 -18.31 -11.98
N SER A 220 3.66 -19.42 -11.40
CA SER A 220 3.37 -19.75 -10.02
C SER A 220 4.32 -19.14 -8.99
N ALA A 221 5.55 -18.82 -9.35
CA ALA A 221 6.59 -18.38 -8.41
C ALA A 221 7.13 -17.02 -8.79
N GLY A 222 7.37 -16.19 -7.79
CA GLY A 222 7.98 -14.86 -7.94
C GLY A 222 8.79 -14.48 -6.72
N PRO A 223 9.72 -13.53 -6.84
CA PRO A 223 10.50 -13.04 -5.73
C PRO A 223 9.69 -12.11 -4.83
N MET A 224 10.08 -12.07 -3.54
CA MET A 224 9.70 -11.02 -2.59
C MET A 224 10.98 -10.35 -2.09
N PHE A 225 10.90 -9.05 -1.82
CA PHE A 225 12.04 -8.32 -1.27
C PHE A 225 11.67 -7.71 0.08
N VAL A 226 12.58 -7.85 1.04
CA VAL A 226 12.47 -7.17 2.34
C VAL A 226 13.69 -6.27 2.48
N ILE A 227 13.45 -4.97 2.66
CA ILE A 227 14.49 -3.94 2.64
C ILE A 227 14.40 -3.12 3.92
N GLY A 228 15.52 -2.91 4.59
CA GLY A 228 15.63 -2.11 5.80
C GLY A 228 16.92 -2.40 6.55
N THR A 229 17.37 -1.46 7.37
CA THR A 229 18.62 -1.58 8.14
C THR A 229 18.58 -2.70 9.17
N SER A 230 17.40 -2.99 9.74
CA SER A 230 17.18 -4.08 10.69
C SER A 230 17.06 -5.46 10.04
N VAL A 231 17.01 -5.53 8.71
CA VAL A 231 16.87 -6.78 7.97
C VAL A 231 18.23 -7.46 7.83
N LYS A 232 18.29 -8.75 8.20
CA LYS A 232 19.47 -9.55 7.88
C LYS A 232 19.50 -9.82 6.38
N GLY A 233 20.38 -9.12 5.67
CA GLY A 233 20.54 -9.25 4.23
C GLY A 233 20.97 -10.65 3.81
N GLY A 234 20.53 -11.09 2.64
CA GLY A 234 20.86 -12.38 2.06
C GLY A 234 19.78 -12.91 1.14
N HIS A 235 20.05 -14.02 0.50
CA HIS A 235 19.09 -14.78 -0.28
C HIS A 235 18.46 -15.85 0.62
N TYR A 236 17.15 -15.95 0.63
CA TYR A 236 16.36 -16.91 1.38
C TYR A 236 15.56 -17.77 0.41
N GLY A 237 15.65 -19.09 0.55
CA GLY A 237 15.09 -20.07 -0.36
C GLY A 237 16.14 -20.64 -1.32
N GLU A 238 15.69 -21.44 -2.26
CA GLU A 238 16.55 -22.05 -3.27
C GLU A 238 16.56 -21.18 -4.54
N ILE A 239 17.70 -21.15 -5.24
CA ILE A 239 17.78 -20.53 -6.56
C ILE A 239 17.00 -21.40 -7.54
N PRO A 240 15.97 -20.90 -8.22
CA PRO A 240 15.17 -21.72 -9.11
C PRO A 240 15.98 -22.22 -10.31
N ASP A 241 15.84 -23.50 -10.64
CA ASP A 241 16.37 -24.06 -11.88
C ASP A 241 15.43 -23.73 -13.04
N LEU A 242 15.86 -22.82 -13.88
CA LEU A 242 15.07 -22.33 -15.03
C LEU A 242 14.97 -23.31 -16.18
N VAL A 243 15.69 -24.45 -16.13
CA VAL A 243 15.73 -25.45 -17.19
C VAL A 243 15.01 -26.73 -16.78
N ASN A 244 15.38 -27.31 -15.62
CA ASN A 244 14.85 -28.58 -15.16
C ASN A 244 13.86 -28.44 -14.00
N GLY A 245 13.78 -27.25 -13.40
CA GLY A 245 12.90 -26.94 -12.27
C GLY A 245 11.49 -26.50 -12.66
N LEU A 246 11.04 -26.80 -13.89
CA LEU A 246 9.71 -26.42 -14.37
C LEU A 246 8.71 -27.56 -14.19
N ASP A 247 7.43 -27.23 -14.02
CA ASP A 247 6.31 -28.16 -14.12
C ASP A 247 5.85 -28.32 -15.59
N ASP A 248 4.83 -29.17 -15.82
CA ASP A 248 4.29 -29.42 -17.17
C ASP A 248 3.62 -28.20 -17.81
N GLY A 249 3.44 -27.12 -17.07
CA GLY A 249 2.90 -25.84 -17.54
C GLY A 249 3.95 -24.75 -17.64
N ASP A 250 5.24 -25.09 -17.67
CA ASP A 250 6.37 -24.16 -17.73
C ASP A 250 6.47 -23.19 -16.55
N ASN A 251 5.87 -23.53 -15.42
CA ASN A 251 5.98 -22.76 -14.20
C ASN A 251 7.18 -23.23 -13.37
N LEU A 252 7.82 -22.29 -12.69
CA LEU A 252 8.81 -22.63 -11.67
C LEU A 252 8.16 -23.48 -10.57
N LYS A 253 8.78 -24.61 -10.25
CA LYS A 253 8.44 -25.35 -9.04
C LYS A 253 8.92 -24.55 -7.84
N TYR A 254 8.03 -24.36 -6.88
CA TYR A 254 8.34 -23.70 -5.61
C TYR A 254 8.46 -24.77 -4.52
N THR A 255 9.37 -24.55 -3.63
CA THR A 255 9.60 -25.38 -2.44
C THR A 255 8.92 -24.77 -1.22
#